data_35656ed6a5f31cde0ecf8bd0b90c5c02
#
_entry.id   35656ed6a5f31cde0ecf8bd0b90c5c02
#
_cell.length_a   1.000
_cell.length_b   1.000
_cell.length_c   1.000
_cell.angle_alpha   90.00
_cell.angle_beta   90.00
_cell.angle_gamma   90.00
#
_symmetry.space_group_name_H-M   'P 1'
#
loop_
_entity.id
_entity.type
_entity.pdbx_description
1 polymer ?
#
loop_
_entity_poly.entity_id
_entity_poly.type
_entity_poly.pdbx_seq_one_letter_code
_entity_poly.pdbx_strand_id
1 'polypeptide(L)'
;VGQRIENFHGMRISPIFAKRNSMVNSRARETTEAIERIYVSMRHLFYRGFFKPGGISGEALRKLLMIIQPEIYGSMGNPNKVELNGLLYVLDRLPEGIEECAFIHLTSDEGFEKGSFDPIVPKKRRRNCYRIDEHQMNIEVLLGRSEIYDILTHLTFLYLEADKIRDIGFDMNEGGRPKRVWKIIEEVALGEKKFSRKEKEVALVHLSALLGRPFDETLEAYNNFGDDDNPDRLFKIIYWLGQISLEDWKESREREIYFSSILQERVGHHFFGEKWANNVKRVLVENNLHERPLHIISANMHSVQNMLFANDALNKKVTKEVDYLLYQKISNTKELRDKISDYAQNKSVIYIDDDSGSNIDVQIIDLAKTDLKNSPLGHYKYSGDDVIMVFDYAFGEQAFEVMDELLRPFETNSITFKMNVKSVSVMGKAGILTGGKGDIMIPTSHIFEGTADNYVFKNALSKDDFTDNELKAFEGSMITVLGTSLQNKDILSYFMTTSWKAVGLEMEGAHYQKAIQIASKIRNHIEEDLFVIYAYYASDNPLETGSTLSSGGLGLTGVKPTYLITLRILEKIIEKANQKKAK
;
A
#
# COMPACT_ATOMS: atom_id res chain seq x y z
N VAL A 1 60.14 -20.14 5.04
CA VAL A 1 59.42 -19.36 4.04
C VAL A 1 58.30 -18.60 4.76
N GLY A 2 58.60 -17.36 5.15
CA GLY A 2 57.67 -16.51 5.88
C GLY A 2 56.81 -15.70 4.91
N GLN A 3 55.51 -15.63 5.17
CA GLN A 3 54.67 -14.61 4.60
C GLN A 3 54.15 -13.67 5.69
N ARG A 4 54.37 -12.39 5.46
CA ARG A 4 53.93 -11.26 6.26
C ARG A 4 52.41 -11.21 6.34
N ILE A 5 51.87 -11.15 7.54
CA ILE A 5 50.50 -10.74 7.78
C ILE A 5 50.56 -9.23 7.97
N GLU A 6 49.98 -8.49 7.03
CA GLU A 6 49.80 -7.05 7.13
C GLU A 6 48.65 -6.76 8.12
N ASN A 7 48.98 -5.98 9.14
CA ASN A 7 48.05 -5.49 10.14
C ASN A 7 47.05 -4.50 9.53
N PHE A 8 45.80 -4.88 9.45
CA PHE A 8 44.69 -3.93 9.31
C PHE A 8 44.52 -3.19 10.65
N HIS A 9 44.86 -1.91 10.66
CA HIS A 9 44.62 -1.03 11.80
C HIS A 9 43.12 -0.95 12.09
N GLY A 10 42.69 -1.54 13.19
CA GLY A 10 41.33 -1.44 13.69
C GLY A 10 40.99 0.00 14.08
N MET A 11 40.06 0.61 13.39
CA MET A 11 39.33 1.77 13.91
C MET A 11 38.69 1.37 15.24
N ARG A 12 39.21 1.90 16.37
CA ARG A 12 38.56 1.78 17.68
C ARG A 12 37.25 2.56 17.62
N ILE A 13 36.14 1.87 17.41
CA ILE A 13 34.81 2.45 17.57
C ILE A 13 34.71 2.98 19.00
N SER A 14 34.41 4.25 19.18
CA SER A 14 34.23 4.86 20.51
C SER A 14 33.20 4.04 21.30
N PRO A 15 33.44 3.77 22.60
CA PRO A 15 32.51 3.03 23.46
C PRO A 15 31.09 3.62 23.46
N ILE A 16 30.97 4.92 23.22
CA ILE A 16 29.68 5.63 23.10
C ILE A 16 28.98 5.20 21.81
N PHE A 17 29.68 5.08 20.68
CA PHE A 17 29.13 4.60 19.41
C PHE A 17 28.71 3.14 19.47
N ALA A 18 29.51 2.28 20.09
CA ALA A 18 29.20 0.87 20.29
C ALA A 18 27.98 0.68 21.18
N LYS A 19 27.84 1.48 22.24
CA LYS A 19 26.69 1.45 23.16
C LYS A 19 25.41 1.98 22.45
N ARG A 20 25.52 3.04 21.66
CA ARG A 20 24.41 3.58 20.88
C ARG A 20 23.91 2.57 19.83
N ASN A 21 24.80 1.93 19.09
CA ASN A 21 24.44 0.89 18.11
C ASN A 21 23.80 -0.34 18.78
N SER A 22 24.26 -0.75 19.97
CA SER A 22 23.64 -1.86 20.70
C SER A 22 22.23 -1.52 21.19
N MET A 23 21.98 -0.28 21.60
CA MET A 23 20.64 0.16 22.02
C MET A 23 19.68 0.27 20.83
N VAL A 24 20.12 0.81 19.69
CA VAL A 24 19.31 0.88 18.46
C VAL A 24 18.95 -0.52 17.96
N ASN A 25 19.91 -1.44 17.94
CA ASN A 25 19.64 -2.82 17.55
C ASN A 25 18.70 -3.56 18.51
N SER A 26 18.76 -3.27 19.82
CA SER A 26 17.81 -3.83 20.79
C SER A 26 16.40 -3.30 20.55
N ARG A 27 16.24 -1.99 20.38
CA ARG A 27 14.94 -1.36 20.10
C ARG A 27 14.35 -1.82 18.77
N ALA A 28 15.15 -1.90 17.71
CA ALA A 28 14.70 -2.39 16.41
C ALA A 28 14.15 -3.83 16.49
N ARG A 29 14.84 -4.72 17.24
CA ARG A 29 14.35 -6.09 17.47
C ARG A 29 13.05 -6.13 18.25
N GLU A 30 12.95 -5.38 19.34
CA GLU A 30 11.72 -5.27 20.14
C GLU A 30 10.54 -4.78 19.28
N THR A 31 10.79 -3.80 18.42
CA THR A 31 9.79 -3.28 17.51
C THR A 31 9.40 -4.29 16.43
N THR A 32 10.36 -5.02 15.83
CA THR A 32 10.05 -6.09 14.86
C THR A 32 9.21 -7.20 15.51
N GLU A 33 9.55 -7.63 16.73
CA GLU A 33 8.74 -8.59 17.49
C GLU A 33 7.33 -8.04 17.80
N ALA A 34 7.21 -6.74 18.09
CA ALA A 34 5.92 -6.12 18.34
C ALA A 34 5.07 -6.04 17.05
N ILE A 35 5.69 -5.79 15.89
CA ILE A 35 5.01 -5.83 14.58
C ILE A 35 4.48 -7.24 14.31
N GLU A 36 5.29 -8.28 14.50
CA GLU A 36 4.83 -9.66 14.34
C GLU A 36 3.63 -9.97 15.26
N ARG A 37 3.75 -9.61 16.54
CA ARG A 37 2.69 -9.86 17.54
C ARG A 37 1.40 -9.09 17.24
N ILE A 38 1.46 -7.85 16.74
CA ILE A 38 0.26 -7.07 16.44
C ILE A 38 -0.52 -7.73 15.29
N TYR A 39 0.18 -8.25 14.26
CA TYR A 39 -0.45 -8.97 13.16
C TYR A 39 -1.03 -10.31 13.58
N VAL A 40 -0.32 -11.08 14.39
CA VAL A 40 -0.84 -12.33 14.95
C VAL A 40 -2.10 -12.05 15.77
N SER A 41 -2.08 -10.99 16.59
CA SER A 41 -3.24 -10.58 17.38
C SER A 41 -4.43 -10.17 16.50
N MET A 42 -4.22 -9.32 15.49
CA MET A 42 -5.27 -8.90 14.55
C MET A 42 -5.86 -10.10 13.79
N ARG A 43 -5.01 -11.05 13.37
CA ARG A 43 -5.45 -12.29 12.74
C ARG A 43 -6.35 -13.12 13.66
N HIS A 44 -5.98 -13.25 14.93
CA HIS A 44 -6.83 -13.95 15.91
C HIS A 44 -8.17 -13.24 16.13
N LEU A 45 -8.18 -11.90 16.22
CA LEU A 45 -9.40 -11.13 16.37
C LEU A 45 -10.33 -11.29 15.16
N PHE A 46 -9.77 -11.27 13.97
CA PHE A 46 -10.51 -11.52 12.74
C PHE A 46 -11.21 -12.89 12.77
N TYR A 47 -10.50 -13.97 13.09
CA TYR A 47 -11.12 -15.31 13.16
C TYR A 47 -12.09 -15.48 14.34
N ARG A 48 -11.92 -14.70 15.42
CA ARG A 48 -12.85 -14.67 16.54
C ARG A 48 -14.19 -14.00 16.17
N GLY A 49 -14.20 -13.13 15.19
CA GLY A 49 -15.38 -12.46 14.66
C GLY A 49 -15.68 -11.10 15.30
N PHE A 50 -15.16 -10.78 16.48
CA PHE A 50 -15.36 -9.47 17.11
C PHE A 50 -14.38 -9.19 18.24
N PHE A 51 -14.25 -7.92 18.64
CA PHE A 51 -13.59 -7.51 19.88
C PHE A 51 -14.05 -6.12 20.35
N LYS A 52 -13.84 -5.87 21.65
CA LYS A 52 -14.06 -4.57 22.26
C LYS A 52 -12.73 -3.82 22.38
N PRO A 53 -12.58 -2.62 21.80
CA PRO A 53 -11.36 -1.82 21.94
C PRO A 53 -10.99 -1.49 23.40
N GLY A 54 -11.97 -1.26 24.28
CA GLY A 54 -11.75 -1.08 25.72
C GLY A 54 -11.43 -2.37 26.50
N GLY A 55 -11.62 -3.55 25.89
CA GLY A 55 -11.34 -4.84 26.51
C GLY A 55 -9.87 -5.28 26.40
N ILE A 56 -9.56 -6.45 26.98
CA ILE A 56 -8.19 -7.00 27.07
C ILE A 56 -7.49 -7.07 25.70
N SER A 57 -8.20 -7.49 24.64
CA SER A 57 -7.63 -7.62 23.30
C SER A 57 -7.31 -6.26 22.67
N GLY A 58 -8.20 -5.28 22.82
CA GLY A 58 -7.94 -3.91 22.36
C GLY A 58 -6.80 -3.24 23.12
N GLU A 59 -6.72 -3.46 24.44
CA GLU A 59 -5.59 -2.98 25.24
C GLU A 59 -4.26 -3.62 24.81
N ALA A 60 -4.26 -4.92 24.44
CA ALA A 60 -3.07 -5.58 23.90
C ALA A 60 -2.60 -4.95 22.60
N LEU A 61 -3.51 -4.66 21.65
CA LEU A 61 -3.16 -3.96 20.40
C LEU A 61 -2.59 -2.56 20.67
N ARG A 62 -3.21 -1.80 21.57
CA ARG A 62 -2.71 -0.47 21.96
C ARG A 62 -1.31 -0.52 22.56
N LYS A 63 -1.03 -1.48 23.45
CA LYS A 63 0.31 -1.69 24.04
C LYS A 63 1.36 -2.02 22.98
N LEU A 64 1.03 -2.88 22.02
CA LEU A 64 1.94 -3.23 20.92
C LEU A 64 2.22 -2.00 20.04
N LEU A 65 1.20 -1.24 19.66
CA LEU A 65 1.37 -0.02 18.88
C LEU A 65 2.21 1.04 19.63
N MET A 66 2.06 1.12 20.94
CA MET A 66 2.89 1.99 21.81
C MET A 66 4.35 1.55 21.88
N ILE A 67 4.66 0.25 21.74
CA ILE A 67 6.04 -0.26 21.64
C ILE A 67 6.62 0.10 20.27
N ILE A 68 5.86 -0.08 19.20
CA ILE A 68 6.28 0.20 17.83
C ILE A 68 6.59 1.68 17.63
N GLN A 69 5.75 2.58 18.14
CA GLN A 69 5.86 4.04 17.96
C GLN A 69 6.16 4.44 16.52
N PRO A 70 5.26 4.15 15.56
CA PRO A 70 5.47 4.50 14.17
C PRO A 70 5.72 5.99 13.96
N GLU A 71 6.63 6.35 13.05
CA GLU A 71 6.94 7.75 12.75
C GLU A 71 5.71 8.57 12.34
N ILE A 72 4.78 7.95 11.62
CA ILE A 72 3.56 8.60 11.14
C ILE A 72 2.61 9.01 12.26
N TYR A 73 2.72 8.36 13.42
CA TYR A 73 1.92 8.66 14.60
C TYR A 73 2.67 9.51 15.62
N GLY A 74 3.78 10.10 15.21
CA GLY A 74 4.54 11.17 15.84
C GLY A 74 4.55 11.13 17.37
N SER A 75 3.79 12.01 18.00
CA SER A 75 3.75 12.16 19.46
C SER A 75 2.75 11.23 20.18
N MET A 76 2.30 10.14 19.55
CA MET A 76 1.32 9.21 20.14
C MET A 76 1.71 8.72 21.54
N GLY A 77 3.00 8.56 21.82
CA GLY A 77 3.52 8.15 23.11
C GLY A 77 3.47 9.23 24.20
N ASN A 78 3.12 10.48 23.86
CA ASN A 78 3.03 11.56 24.83
C ASN A 78 1.58 11.71 25.34
N PRO A 79 1.28 11.41 26.61
CA PRO A 79 -0.07 11.46 27.14
C PRO A 79 -0.66 12.87 27.20
N ASN A 80 0.19 13.91 27.13
CA ASN A 80 -0.23 15.31 27.22
C ASN A 80 -0.33 16.01 25.85
N LYS A 81 -0.13 15.26 24.75
CA LYS A 81 -0.20 15.81 23.40
C LYS A 81 -1.04 14.92 22.50
N VAL A 82 -2.07 15.50 21.90
CA VAL A 82 -2.84 14.82 20.83
C VAL A 82 -2.05 14.89 19.52
N GLU A 83 -1.98 13.79 18.78
CA GLU A 83 -1.21 13.67 17.54
C GLU A 83 -2.05 14.07 16.32
N LEU A 84 -1.91 15.34 15.88
CA LEU A 84 -2.77 15.92 14.84
C LEU A 84 -2.46 15.40 13.44
N ASN A 85 -1.19 15.25 13.08
CA ASN A 85 -0.81 14.76 11.75
C ASN A 85 -1.18 13.27 11.59
N GLY A 86 -1.00 12.49 12.65
CA GLY A 86 -1.46 11.10 12.69
C GLY A 86 -2.97 10.98 12.57
N LEU A 87 -3.73 11.85 13.25
CA LEU A 87 -5.20 11.90 13.11
C LEU A 87 -5.63 12.24 11.69
N LEU A 88 -5.03 13.25 11.05
CA LEU A 88 -5.31 13.61 9.67
C LEU A 88 -5.01 12.44 8.74
N TYR A 89 -3.84 11.79 8.91
CA TYR A 89 -3.45 10.63 8.13
C TYR A 89 -4.47 9.49 8.22
N VAL A 90 -4.94 9.19 9.42
CA VAL A 90 -5.88 8.09 9.69
C VAL A 90 -7.28 8.42 9.17
N LEU A 91 -7.78 9.63 9.43
CA LEU A 91 -9.12 10.05 9.02
C LEU A 91 -9.25 10.23 7.50
N ASP A 92 -8.16 10.51 6.79
CA ASP A 92 -8.16 10.45 5.31
C ASP A 92 -8.31 9.02 4.76
N ARG A 93 -8.08 7.98 5.58
CA ARG A 93 -8.12 6.55 5.20
C ARG A 93 -9.30 5.79 5.78
N LEU A 94 -10.01 6.39 6.70
CA LEU A 94 -11.26 5.90 7.27
C LEU A 94 -12.44 6.73 6.73
N PRO A 95 -13.67 6.19 6.73
CA PRO A 95 -14.84 6.92 6.26
C PRO A 95 -15.12 8.15 7.12
N GLU A 96 -15.62 9.21 6.49
CA GLU A 96 -16.07 10.40 7.20
C GLU A 96 -17.19 10.06 8.19
N GLY A 97 -17.13 10.62 9.40
CA GLY A 97 -18.04 10.31 10.48
C GLY A 97 -17.67 9.07 11.31
N ILE A 98 -16.54 8.42 11.04
CA ILE A 98 -16.07 7.28 11.84
C ILE A 98 -15.85 7.65 13.32
N GLU A 99 -15.46 8.90 13.57
CA GLU A 99 -15.27 9.48 14.89
C GLU A 99 -16.55 9.53 15.74
N GLU A 100 -17.72 9.42 15.11
CA GLU A 100 -19.04 9.45 15.75
C GLU A 100 -19.58 8.03 16.03
N CYS A 101 -18.88 6.98 15.54
CA CYS A 101 -19.38 5.61 15.60
C CYS A 101 -18.72 4.80 16.70
N ALA A 102 -19.54 4.19 17.56
CA ALA A 102 -19.10 3.22 18.56
C ALA A 102 -19.01 1.80 17.97
N PHE A 103 -19.84 1.47 16.97
CA PHE A 103 -19.92 0.17 16.35
C PHE A 103 -19.33 0.20 14.94
N ILE A 104 -18.26 -0.57 14.72
CA ILE A 104 -17.59 -0.67 13.43
C ILE A 104 -17.74 -2.10 12.93
N HIS A 105 -18.50 -2.27 11.84
CA HIS A 105 -18.68 -3.57 11.23
C HIS A 105 -17.83 -3.67 9.95
N LEU A 106 -16.87 -4.59 9.93
CA LEU A 106 -16.15 -4.96 8.73
C LEU A 106 -16.94 -6.02 7.99
N THR A 107 -17.37 -5.67 6.79
CA THR A 107 -18.23 -6.50 5.93
C THR A 107 -17.50 -6.81 4.62
N SER A 108 -18.08 -7.64 3.78
CA SER A 108 -17.62 -7.87 2.42
C SER A 108 -18.66 -7.35 1.43
N ASP A 109 -18.65 -7.82 0.18
CA ASP A 109 -19.71 -7.56 -0.81
C ASP A 109 -21.03 -8.23 -0.35
N GLU A 110 -21.76 -7.57 0.54
CA GLU A 110 -23.00 -8.06 1.15
C GLU A 110 -24.24 -7.34 0.60
N GLY A 111 -24.07 -6.60 -0.48
CA GLY A 111 -25.17 -5.98 -1.22
C GLY A 111 -25.63 -4.65 -0.64
N PHE A 112 -24.86 -3.98 0.23
CA PHE A 112 -25.18 -2.65 0.74
C PHE A 112 -25.32 -1.61 -0.38
N GLU A 113 -24.57 -1.75 -1.47
CA GLU A 113 -24.66 -0.90 -2.67
C GLU A 113 -26.04 -0.91 -3.34
N LYS A 114 -26.84 -1.99 -3.13
CA LYS A 114 -28.21 -2.15 -3.63
C LYS A 114 -29.25 -1.64 -2.65
N GLY A 115 -28.83 -1.20 -1.49
CA GLY A 115 -29.68 -0.67 -0.42
C GLY A 115 -29.99 0.81 -0.60
N SER A 116 -30.50 1.39 0.48
CA SER A 116 -30.83 2.83 0.57
C SER A 116 -29.70 3.69 1.15
N PHE A 117 -28.52 3.10 1.40
CA PHE A 117 -27.38 3.77 2.00
C PHE A 117 -26.49 4.36 0.93
N ASP A 118 -26.14 5.64 1.06
CA ASP A 118 -25.16 6.28 0.18
C ASP A 118 -23.74 5.84 0.57
N PRO A 119 -22.89 5.49 -0.41
CA PRO A 119 -21.54 5.07 -0.13
C PRO A 119 -20.65 6.25 0.31
N ILE A 120 -19.93 6.07 1.40
CA ILE A 120 -18.90 7.00 1.88
C ILE A 120 -17.55 6.41 1.51
N VAL A 121 -16.82 7.08 0.60
CA VAL A 121 -15.50 6.63 0.15
C VAL A 121 -14.40 7.45 0.82
N PRO A 122 -13.48 6.84 1.59
CA PRO A 122 -12.37 7.56 2.20
C PRO A 122 -11.50 8.29 1.18
N LYS A 123 -10.96 9.46 1.53
CA LYS A 123 -10.16 10.31 0.62
C LYS A 123 -8.93 9.59 0.05
N LYS A 124 -8.34 8.65 0.78
CA LYS A 124 -7.08 7.94 0.42
C LYS A 124 -7.23 6.42 0.30
N ARG A 125 -8.44 5.90 0.21
CA ARG A 125 -8.71 4.47 -0.01
C ARG A 125 -9.88 4.31 -0.98
N ARG A 126 -9.86 3.21 -1.73
CA ARG A 126 -10.92 2.86 -2.70
C ARG A 126 -11.77 1.73 -2.11
N ARG A 127 -12.57 2.05 -1.10
CA ARG A 127 -13.52 1.11 -0.49
C ARG A 127 -14.82 1.82 -0.19
N ASN A 128 -15.93 1.13 -0.33
CA ASN A 128 -17.23 1.66 0.06
C ASN A 128 -17.42 1.47 1.56
N CYS A 129 -17.98 2.48 2.19
CA CYS A 129 -18.39 2.41 3.58
C CYS A 129 -19.82 2.94 3.67
N TYR A 130 -20.59 2.46 4.64
CA TYR A 130 -22.01 2.80 4.76
C TYR A 130 -22.31 3.14 6.19
N ARG A 131 -22.90 4.32 6.42
CA ARG A 131 -23.40 4.72 7.72
C ARG A 131 -24.79 4.13 7.91
N ILE A 132 -24.93 3.21 8.86
CA ILE A 132 -26.18 2.47 9.07
C ILE A 132 -27.11 3.26 9.98
N ASP A 133 -26.56 3.86 11.04
CA ASP A 133 -27.26 4.75 11.95
C ASP A 133 -26.29 5.78 12.58
N GLU A 134 -26.73 6.48 13.62
CA GLU A 134 -25.92 7.50 14.31
C GLU A 134 -24.64 6.95 14.94
N HIS A 135 -24.56 5.62 15.18
CA HIS A 135 -23.49 5.00 15.97
C HIS A 135 -22.77 3.86 15.25
N GLN A 136 -23.29 3.43 14.09
CA GLN A 136 -22.74 2.28 13.36
C GLN A 136 -22.23 2.66 11.96
N MET A 137 -21.00 2.26 11.70
CA MET A 137 -20.36 2.33 10.38
C MET A 137 -20.01 0.93 9.88
N ASN A 138 -20.46 0.60 8.69
CA ASN A 138 -20.01 -0.58 7.96
C ASN A 138 -18.88 -0.20 7.01
N ILE A 139 -17.80 -0.98 7.00
CA ILE A 139 -16.65 -0.79 6.11
C ILE A 139 -16.52 -2.04 5.26
N GLU A 140 -16.66 -1.89 3.94
CA GLU A 140 -16.53 -2.99 2.99
C GLU A 140 -15.06 -3.31 2.73
N VAL A 141 -14.69 -4.59 2.88
CA VAL A 141 -13.33 -5.11 2.70
C VAL A 141 -13.33 -6.10 1.55
N LEU A 142 -12.59 -5.80 0.52
CA LEU A 142 -12.48 -6.60 -0.71
C LEU A 142 -11.03 -7.04 -1.01
N LEU A 143 -10.03 -6.34 -0.47
CA LEU A 143 -8.62 -6.54 -0.78
C LEU A 143 -7.90 -7.49 0.20
N GLY A 144 -8.65 -8.33 0.89
CA GLY A 144 -8.10 -9.37 1.75
C GLY A 144 -7.60 -8.90 3.12
N ARG A 145 -6.74 -9.70 3.75
CA ARG A 145 -6.32 -9.50 5.15
C ARG A 145 -5.49 -8.25 5.37
N SER A 146 -4.67 -7.85 4.42
CA SER A 146 -3.85 -6.64 4.55
C SER A 146 -4.70 -5.39 4.73
N GLU A 147 -5.87 -5.34 4.08
CA GLU A 147 -6.82 -4.24 4.24
C GLU A 147 -7.44 -4.21 5.64
N ILE A 148 -7.78 -5.39 6.19
CA ILE A 148 -8.27 -5.53 7.57
C ILE A 148 -7.23 -5.00 8.55
N TYR A 149 -5.97 -5.38 8.38
CA TYR A 149 -4.89 -4.95 9.26
C TYR A 149 -4.63 -3.43 9.18
N ASP A 150 -4.70 -2.84 7.97
CA ASP A 150 -4.63 -1.39 7.78
C ASP A 150 -5.74 -0.67 8.57
N ILE A 151 -6.99 -1.13 8.45
CA ILE A 151 -8.13 -0.58 9.19
C ILE A 151 -7.95 -0.72 10.69
N LEU A 152 -7.59 -1.90 11.18
CA LEU A 152 -7.43 -2.15 12.62
C LEU A 152 -6.28 -1.34 13.22
N THR A 153 -5.19 -1.15 12.47
CA THR A 153 -4.08 -0.29 12.90
C THR A 153 -4.55 1.16 13.05
N HIS A 154 -5.28 1.67 12.07
CA HIS A 154 -5.81 3.02 12.11
C HIS A 154 -6.81 3.24 13.24
N LEU A 155 -7.73 2.30 13.43
CA LEU A 155 -8.69 2.34 14.54
C LEU A 155 -7.98 2.26 15.91
N THR A 156 -6.94 1.41 16.03
CA THR A 156 -6.17 1.30 17.28
C THR A 156 -5.51 2.63 17.64
N PHE A 157 -4.90 3.32 16.65
CA PHE A 157 -4.33 4.65 16.86
C PHE A 157 -5.43 5.68 17.21
N LEU A 158 -6.54 5.67 16.47
CA LEU A 158 -7.67 6.58 16.73
C LEU A 158 -8.19 6.46 18.16
N TYR A 159 -8.29 5.25 18.68
CA TYR A 159 -8.76 5.00 20.05
C TYR A 159 -7.72 5.38 21.10
N LEU A 160 -6.42 5.28 20.80
CA LEU A 160 -5.37 5.83 21.66
C LEU A 160 -5.49 7.34 21.82
N GLU A 161 -5.70 8.05 20.72
CA GLU A 161 -5.89 9.50 20.76
C GLU A 161 -7.21 9.89 21.42
N ALA A 162 -8.29 9.13 21.20
CA ALA A 162 -9.57 9.33 21.87
C ALA A 162 -9.45 9.21 23.40
N ASP A 163 -8.70 8.22 23.90
CA ASP A 163 -8.46 8.05 25.32
C ASP A 163 -7.65 9.23 25.90
N LYS A 164 -6.65 9.75 25.19
CA LYS A 164 -5.92 10.96 25.60
C LYS A 164 -6.84 12.19 25.67
N ILE A 165 -7.68 12.39 24.65
CA ILE A 165 -8.65 13.49 24.61
C ILE A 165 -9.59 13.42 25.80
N ARG A 166 -10.12 12.23 26.13
CA ARG A 166 -10.94 11.98 27.32
C ARG A 166 -10.19 12.38 28.59
N ASP A 167 -9.00 11.85 28.82
CA ASP A 167 -8.24 12.05 30.05
C ASP A 167 -7.86 13.54 30.27
N ILE A 168 -7.63 14.28 29.19
CA ILE A 168 -7.37 15.71 29.24
C ILE A 168 -8.68 16.52 29.43
N GLY A 169 -9.75 16.16 28.73
CA GLY A 169 -11.01 16.91 28.67
C GLY A 169 -11.91 16.73 29.89
N PHE A 170 -11.78 15.60 30.59
CA PHE A 170 -12.64 15.24 31.72
C PHE A 170 -11.84 15.03 33.01
N ASP A 171 -12.51 15.21 34.15
CA ASP A 171 -11.96 14.84 35.47
C ASP A 171 -12.38 13.40 35.79
N MET A 172 -11.46 12.47 35.57
CA MET A 172 -11.71 11.05 35.73
C MET A 172 -11.87 10.66 37.22
N ASN A 173 -11.30 11.46 38.14
CA ASN A 173 -11.45 11.24 39.59
C ASN A 173 -12.84 11.68 40.10
N GLU A 174 -13.50 12.60 39.39
CA GLU A 174 -14.85 13.06 39.68
C GLU A 174 -15.90 12.38 38.76
N GLY A 175 -15.71 11.12 38.40
CA GLY A 175 -16.67 10.35 37.61
C GLY A 175 -16.81 10.82 36.15
N GLY A 176 -15.74 11.39 35.56
CA GLY A 176 -15.75 11.86 34.17
C GLY A 176 -16.53 13.18 34.01
N ARG A 177 -16.42 14.10 34.97
CA ARG A 177 -17.00 15.44 34.86
C ARG A 177 -16.27 16.27 33.81
N PRO A 178 -16.98 16.94 32.87
CA PRO A 178 -16.33 17.77 31.86
C PRO A 178 -15.62 18.97 32.50
N LYS A 179 -14.37 19.21 32.13
CA LYS A 179 -13.61 20.40 32.49
C LYS A 179 -14.13 21.61 31.71
N ARG A 180 -13.82 22.83 32.20
CA ARG A 180 -14.28 24.08 31.55
C ARG A 180 -13.91 24.16 30.06
N VAL A 181 -12.72 23.71 29.70
CA VAL A 181 -12.24 23.71 28.31
C VAL A 181 -13.13 22.84 27.42
N TRP A 182 -13.63 21.71 27.92
CA TRP A 182 -14.51 20.80 27.17
C TRP A 182 -15.82 21.44 26.74
N LYS A 183 -16.45 22.21 27.63
CA LYS A 183 -17.73 22.87 27.32
C LYS A 183 -17.66 23.80 26.13
N ILE A 184 -16.53 24.49 25.94
CA ILE A 184 -16.33 25.38 24.80
C ILE A 184 -16.17 24.57 23.51
N ILE A 185 -15.50 23.43 23.58
CA ILE A 185 -15.37 22.49 22.44
C ILE A 185 -16.76 21.96 22.04
N GLU A 186 -17.56 21.55 23.00
CA GLU A 186 -18.93 21.05 22.83
C GLU A 186 -19.83 22.10 22.15
N GLU A 187 -19.85 23.35 22.66
CA GLU A 187 -20.63 24.45 22.06
C GLU A 187 -20.29 24.69 20.59
N VAL A 188 -19.01 24.61 20.20
CA VAL A 188 -18.59 24.77 18.79
C VAL A 188 -18.96 23.53 17.96
N ALA A 189 -18.67 22.34 18.50
CA ALA A 189 -18.86 21.08 17.78
C ALA A 189 -20.33 20.80 17.45
N LEU A 190 -21.23 21.09 18.41
CA LEU A 190 -22.68 20.87 18.25
C LEU A 190 -23.40 22.04 17.57
N GLY A 191 -22.71 23.16 17.32
CA GLY A 191 -23.27 24.31 16.63
C GLY A 191 -24.38 25.02 17.42
N GLU A 192 -24.40 24.87 18.75
CA GLU A 192 -25.42 25.43 19.64
C GLU A 192 -25.46 26.96 19.60
N LYS A 193 -24.34 27.58 19.20
CA LYS A 193 -24.16 29.02 19.11
C LYS A 193 -23.43 29.41 17.81
N LYS A 194 -23.86 30.49 17.17
CA LYS A 194 -23.06 31.12 16.09
C LYS A 194 -21.91 31.91 16.71
N PHE A 195 -20.70 31.45 16.49
CA PHE A 195 -19.49 32.12 16.97
C PHE A 195 -19.07 33.23 16.00
N SER A 196 -18.79 34.42 16.54
CA SER A 196 -18.07 35.48 15.83
C SER A 196 -16.62 35.06 15.61
N ARG A 197 -15.91 35.73 14.69
CA ARG A 197 -14.48 35.45 14.43
C ARG A 197 -13.63 35.51 15.70
N LYS A 198 -13.85 36.51 16.56
CA LYS A 198 -13.11 36.65 17.84
C LYS A 198 -13.44 35.51 18.83
N GLU A 199 -14.69 35.09 18.91
CA GLU A 199 -15.07 33.96 19.75
C GLU A 199 -14.46 32.65 19.25
N LYS A 200 -14.36 32.45 17.93
CA LYS A 200 -13.67 31.31 17.36
C LYS A 200 -12.17 31.30 17.65
N GLU A 201 -11.50 32.44 17.57
CA GLU A 201 -10.10 32.56 17.99
C GLU A 201 -9.90 32.17 19.46
N VAL A 202 -10.81 32.57 20.36
CA VAL A 202 -10.79 32.16 21.76
C VAL A 202 -11.05 30.66 21.89
N ALA A 203 -12.01 30.10 21.16
CA ALA A 203 -12.27 28.66 21.14
C ALA A 203 -11.06 27.86 20.66
N LEU A 204 -10.33 28.33 19.64
CA LEU A 204 -9.07 27.73 19.17
C LEU A 204 -7.96 27.75 20.24
N VAL A 205 -7.88 28.80 21.08
CA VAL A 205 -6.94 28.83 22.22
C VAL A 205 -7.31 27.74 23.24
N HIS A 206 -8.60 27.53 23.51
CA HIS A 206 -9.03 26.44 24.38
C HIS A 206 -8.76 25.07 23.76
N LEU A 207 -9.00 24.93 22.48
CA LEU A 207 -8.65 23.71 21.71
C LEU A 207 -7.14 23.42 21.79
N SER A 208 -6.29 24.43 21.59
CA SER A 208 -4.83 24.30 21.72
C SER A 208 -4.41 23.79 23.09
N ALA A 209 -5.03 24.32 24.14
CA ALA A 209 -4.77 23.90 25.52
C ALA A 209 -5.19 22.44 25.76
N LEU A 210 -6.35 22.02 25.24
CA LEU A 210 -6.82 20.64 25.32
C LEU A 210 -5.91 19.69 24.52
N LEU A 211 -5.48 20.08 23.33
CA LEU A 211 -4.62 19.26 22.47
C LEU A 211 -3.16 19.20 22.95
N GLY A 212 -2.77 20.06 23.90
CA GLY A 212 -1.38 20.19 24.35
C GLY A 212 -0.44 20.67 23.23
N ARG A 213 -0.96 21.53 22.34
CA ARG A 213 -0.26 22.02 21.14
C ARG A 213 -0.14 23.55 21.13
N PRO A 214 0.90 24.12 20.51
CA PRO A 214 0.97 25.55 20.22
C PRO A 214 -0.24 26.00 19.38
N PHE A 215 -0.62 27.26 19.53
CA PHE A 215 -1.75 27.83 18.79
C PHE A 215 -1.57 27.72 17.27
N ASP A 216 -0.38 28.00 16.75
CA ASP A 216 -0.09 27.96 15.30
C ASP A 216 -0.25 26.54 14.73
N GLU A 217 0.23 25.50 15.43
CA GLU A 217 0.02 24.10 15.04
C GLU A 217 -1.47 23.72 15.05
N THR A 218 -2.21 24.22 16.05
CA THR A 218 -3.67 23.97 16.15
C THR A 218 -4.44 24.69 15.05
N LEU A 219 -4.05 25.93 14.72
CA LEU A 219 -4.66 26.69 13.62
C LEU A 219 -4.38 26.05 12.25
N GLU A 220 -3.16 25.57 12.03
CA GLU A 220 -2.81 24.82 10.83
C GLU A 220 -3.65 23.55 10.72
N ALA A 221 -3.75 22.78 11.79
CA ALA A 221 -4.59 21.59 11.82
C ALA A 221 -6.07 21.91 11.57
N TYR A 222 -6.60 22.96 12.21
CA TYR A 222 -7.97 23.42 11.99
C TYR A 222 -8.26 23.70 10.51
N ASN A 223 -7.33 24.37 9.82
CA ASN A 223 -7.45 24.62 8.38
C ASN A 223 -7.30 23.36 7.52
N ASN A 224 -6.46 22.39 7.93
CA ASN A 224 -6.24 21.15 7.18
C ASN A 224 -7.38 20.15 7.33
N PHE A 225 -8.08 20.16 8.48
CA PHE A 225 -9.23 19.28 8.72
C PHE A 225 -10.53 19.87 8.16
N GLY A 226 -10.67 21.20 8.19
CA GLY A 226 -11.87 21.90 7.73
C GLY A 226 -11.92 21.99 6.19
N ASP A 227 -13.13 22.15 5.69
CA ASP A 227 -13.45 22.52 4.31
C ASP A 227 -14.54 23.60 4.30
N ASP A 228 -14.97 24.03 3.12
CA ASP A 228 -15.97 25.09 2.97
C ASP A 228 -17.33 24.71 3.56
N ASP A 229 -17.68 23.42 3.52
CA ASP A 229 -18.98 22.92 4.03
C ASP A 229 -18.91 22.63 5.54
N ASN A 230 -17.75 22.28 6.05
CA ASN A 230 -17.54 21.93 7.46
C ASN A 230 -16.26 22.55 8.04
N PRO A 231 -16.20 23.88 8.19
CA PRO A 231 -15.00 24.57 8.67
C PRO A 231 -14.60 24.20 10.10
N ASP A 232 -15.57 23.81 10.92
CA ASP A 232 -15.38 23.44 12.34
C ASP A 232 -15.13 21.93 12.55
N ARG A 233 -14.79 21.18 11.49
CA ARG A 233 -14.61 19.72 11.52
C ARG A 233 -13.63 19.24 12.60
N LEU A 234 -12.53 19.96 12.85
CA LEU A 234 -11.59 19.59 13.91
C LEU A 234 -12.25 19.59 15.29
N PHE A 235 -13.10 20.58 15.61
CA PHE A 235 -13.84 20.60 16.88
C PHE A 235 -14.77 19.40 17.01
N LYS A 236 -15.49 19.04 15.94
CA LYS A 236 -16.38 17.87 15.91
C LYS A 236 -15.62 16.57 16.14
N ILE A 237 -14.50 16.38 15.44
CA ILE A 237 -13.64 15.19 15.60
C ILE A 237 -13.19 15.06 17.06
N ILE A 238 -12.64 16.13 17.65
CA ILE A 238 -12.16 16.10 19.04
C ILE A 238 -13.30 15.86 20.03
N TYR A 239 -14.45 16.47 19.81
CA TYR A 239 -15.63 16.28 20.64
C TYR A 239 -16.09 14.81 20.62
N TRP A 240 -16.34 14.25 19.44
CA TRP A 240 -16.86 12.89 19.32
C TRP A 240 -15.88 11.83 19.80
N LEU A 241 -14.60 11.96 19.48
CA LEU A 241 -13.58 11.03 19.99
C LEU A 241 -13.53 11.02 21.52
N GLY A 242 -13.55 12.19 22.15
CA GLY A 242 -13.53 12.29 23.59
C GLY A 242 -14.83 11.80 24.23
N GLN A 243 -15.98 12.12 23.63
CA GLN A 243 -17.30 11.73 24.12
C GLN A 243 -17.51 10.21 24.09
N ILE A 244 -17.23 9.58 22.94
CA ILE A 244 -17.36 8.12 22.82
C ILE A 244 -16.37 7.40 23.75
N SER A 245 -15.13 7.91 23.86
CA SER A 245 -14.18 7.33 24.80
C SER A 245 -14.62 7.46 26.26
N LEU A 246 -15.32 8.55 26.63
CA LEU A 246 -15.91 8.71 27.96
C LEU A 246 -17.06 7.72 28.18
N GLU A 247 -17.93 7.54 27.20
CA GLU A 247 -19.05 6.60 27.25
C GLU A 247 -18.57 5.16 27.39
N ASP A 248 -17.53 4.79 26.62
CA ASP A 248 -16.85 3.49 26.70
C ASP A 248 -16.25 3.26 28.11
N TRP A 249 -15.57 4.28 28.66
CA TRP A 249 -15.04 4.20 30.03
C TRP A 249 -16.12 4.07 31.10
N LYS A 250 -17.28 4.70 30.90
CA LYS A 250 -18.44 4.60 31.80
C LYS A 250 -19.26 3.34 31.60
N GLU A 251 -18.89 2.50 30.61
CA GLU A 251 -19.66 1.32 30.21
C GLU A 251 -21.10 1.63 29.79
N SER A 252 -21.41 2.89 29.48
CA SER A 252 -22.74 3.32 29.03
C SER A 252 -22.96 3.05 27.54
N ARG A 253 -21.89 3.06 26.76
CA ARG A 253 -21.84 2.63 25.35
C ARG A 253 -20.43 2.14 25.08
N GLU A 254 -20.26 0.82 24.95
CA GLU A 254 -18.97 0.21 24.66
C GLU A 254 -18.70 0.21 23.16
N ARG A 255 -17.47 0.55 22.78
CA ARG A 255 -17.02 0.41 21.39
C ARG A 255 -16.85 -1.06 21.04
N GLU A 256 -17.34 -1.44 19.86
CA GLU A 256 -17.20 -2.79 19.33
C GLU A 256 -16.74 -2.78 17.88
N ILE A 257 -15.85 -3.72 17.53
CA ILE A 257 -15.48 -4.02 16.16
C ILE A 257 -15.94 -5.44 15.85
N TYR A 258 -16.70 -5.58 14.79
CA TYR A 258 -17.30 -6.82 14.36
C TYR A 258 -16.86 -7.20 12.93
N PHE A 259 -16.62 -8.47 12.70
CA PHE A 259 -16.30 -9.03 11.38
C PHE A 259 -17.44 -9.95 10.94
N SER A 260 -18.06 -9.65 9.80
CA SER A 260 -19.15 -10.49 9.31
C SER A 260 -18.68 -11.90 8.98
N SER A 261 -19.57 -12.88 9.10
CA SER A 261 -19.27 -14.26 8.73
C SER A 261 -18.96 -14.41 7.23
N ILE A 262 -19.61 -13.60 6.39
CA ILE A 262 -19.37 -13.57 4.95
C ILE A 262 -17.96 -13.04 4.66
N LEU A 263 -17.52 -11.98 5.33
CA LEU A 263 -16.14 -11.48 5.22
C LEU A 263 -15.13 -12.55 5.64
N GLN A 264 -15.37 -13.23 6.78
CA GLN A 264 -14.46 -14.28 7.26
C GLN A 264 -14.34 -15.44 6.26
N GLU A 265 -15.44 -15.87 5.65
CA GLU A 265 -15.46 -16.91 4.64
C GLU A 265 -14.71 -16.48 3.38
N ARG A 266 -15.04 -15.32 2.81
CA ARG A 266 -14.47 -14.85 1.54
C ARG A 266 -12.96 -14.59 1.64
N VAL A 267 -12.53 -13.93 2.68
CA VAL A 267 -11.09 -13.67 2.92
C VAL A 267 -10.35 -14.97 3.28
N GLY A 268 -10.99 -15.88 4.04
CA GLY A 268 -10.39 -17.16 4.42
C GLY A 268 -10.12 -18.09 3.23
N HIS A 269 -10.91 -18.01 2.17
CA HIS A 269 -10.85 -18.87 0.98
C HIS A 269 -10.34 -18.19 -0.28
N HIS A 270 -9.76 -16.99 -0.21
CA HIS A 270 -9.25 -16.23 -1.36
C HIS A 270 -10.31 -16.02 -2.47
N PHE A 271 -11.56 -15.88 -2.09
CA PHE A 271 -12.71 -15.88 -3.00
C PHE A 271 -12.59 -14.88 -4.15
N PHE A 272 -12.15 -13.65 -3.85
CA PHE A 272 -12.03 -12.62 -4.86
C PHE A 272 -10.88 -12.89 -5.83
N GLY A 273 -9.73 -13.36 -5.32
CA GLY A 273 -8.57 -13.73 -6.13
C GLY A 273 -8.86 -14.90 -7.06
N GLU A 274 -9.58 -15.92 -6.58
CA GLU A 274 -10.01 -17.07 -7.40
C GLU A 274 -10.97 -16.63 -8.51
N LYS A 275 -12.01 -15.86 -8.18
CA LYS A 275 -12.98 -15.35 -9.16
C LYS A 275 -12.28 -14.50 -10.22
N TRP A 276 -11.41 -13.59 -9.81
CA TRP A 276 -10.60 -12.75 -10.70
C TRP A 276 -9.75 -13.60 -11.64
N ALA A 277 -8.95 -14.50 -11.12
CA ALA A 277 -8.06 -15.35 -11.91
C ALA A 277 -8.83 -16.23 -12.92
N ASN A 278 -9.99 -16.78 -12.51
CA ASN A 278 -10.82 -17.57 -13.38
C ASN A 278 -11.44 -16.74 -14.51
N ASN A 279 -11.84 -15.49 -14.26
CA ASN A 279 -12.30 -14.57 -15.32
C ASN A 279 -11.22 -14.30 -16.33
N VAL A 280 -10.01 -13.98 -15.88
CA VAL A 280 -8.84 -13.74 -16.75
C VAL A 280 -8.48 -14.98 -17.58
N LYS A 281 -8.35 -16.13 -16.94
CA LYS A 281 -8.01 -17.41 -17.61
C LYS A 281 -9.06 -17.81 -18.63
N ARG A 282 -10.34 -17.59 -18.35
CA ARG A 282 -11.43 -17.82 -19.31
C ARG A 282 -11.25 -17.01 -20.57
N VAL A 283 -10.96 -15.71 -20.46
CA VAL A 283 -10.71 -14.84 -21.63
C VAL A 283 -9.51 -15.31 -22.44
N LEU A 284 -8.42 -15.76 -21.79
CA LEU A 284 -7.26 -16.33 -22.47
C LEU A 284 -7.62 -17.60 -23.25
N VAL A 285 -8.44 -18.49 -22.68
CA VAL A 285 -8.88 -19.73 -23.33
C VAL A 285 -9.84 -19.46 -24.49
N GLU A 286 -10.84 -18.60 -24.30
CA GLU A 286 -11.82 -18.24 -25.34
C GLU A 286 -11.18 -17.60 -26.56
N ASN A 287 -10.06 -16.89 -26.38
CA ASN A 287 -9.29 -16.27 -27.47
C ASN A 287 -8.13 -17.13 -27.98
N ASN A 288 -7.99 -18.40 -27.53
CA ASN A 288 -6.89 -19.30 -27.89
C ASN A 288 -5.49 -18.73 -27.60
N LEU A 289 -5.34 -17.96 -26.52
CA LEU A 289 -4.08 -17.32 -26.12
C LEU A 289 -3.34 -18.10 -25.04
N HIS A 290 -3.97 -19.04 -24.35
CA HIS A 290 -3.44 -19.77 -23.19
C HIS A 290 -2.26 -20.71 -23.52
N GLU A 291 -2.18 -21.24 -24.76
CA GLU A 291 -1.09 -22.11 -25.21
C GLU A 291 0.14 -21.31 -25.69
N ARG A 292 -0.05 -20.04 -26.03
CA ARG A 292 1.00 -19.15 -26.51
C ARG A 292 1.90 -18.70 -25.35
N PRO A 293 3.18 -18.35 -25.61
CA PRO A 293 4.06 -17.83 -24.57
C PRO A 293 3.42 -16.62 -23.86
N LEU A 294 3.12 -16.75 -22.57
CA LEU A 294 2.45 -15.73 -21.78
C LEU A 294 3.44 -15.03 -20.84
N HIS A 295 3.50 -13.72 -20.95
CA HIS A 295 4.30 -12.83 -20.11
C HIS A 295 3.39 -12.02 -19.20
N ILE A 296 3.47 -12.25 -17.89
CA ILE A 296 2.64 -11.58 -16.88
C ILE A 296 3.39 -10.36 -16.36
N ILE A 297 2.73 -9.20 -16.30
CA ILE A 297 3.28 -7.95 -15.78
C ILE A 297 2.30 -7.36 -14.76
N SER A 298 2.72 -7.28 -13.50
CA SER A 298 2.04 -6.45 -12.48
C SER A 298 2.65 -5.06 -12.50
N ALA A 299 1.90 -4.07 -12.99
CA ALA A 299 2.41 -2.72 -13.18
C ALA A 299 1.27 -1.72 -13.40
N ASN A 300 1.62 -0.44 -13.48
CA ASN A 300 0.72 0.56 -14.04
C ASN A 300 0.36 0.18 -15.50
N MET A 301 -0.89 -0.17 -15.75
CA MET A 301 -1.36 -0.63 -17.06
C MET A 301 -1.10 0.36 -18.19
N HIS A 302 -1.21 1.66 -17.91
CA HIS A 302 -0.99 2.70 -18.90
C HIS A 302 0.45 2.74 -19.43
N SER A 303 1.44 2.35 -18.63
CA SER A 303 2.85 2.45 -19.04
C SER A 303 3.20 1.50 -20.19
N VAL A 304 2.74 0.26 -20.12
CA VAL A 304 2.95 -0.75 -21.18
C VAL A 304 2.19 -0.35 -22.44
N GLN A 305 0.91 -0.03 -22.30
CA GLN A 305 0.07 0.40 -23.41
C GLN A 305 0.63 1.63 -24.12
N ASN A 306 1.01 2.66 -23.39
CA ASN A 306 1.57 3.87 -23.97
C ASN A 306 2.93 3.61 -24.67
N MET A 307 3.77 2.75 -24.09
CA MET A 307 5.04 2.36 -24.69
C MET A 307 4.85 1.71 -26.06
N LEU A 308 3.81 0.89 -26.21
CA LEU A 308 3.56 0.15 -27.46
C LEU A 308 2.78 0.95 -28.49
N PHE A 309 1.81 1.79 -28.08
CA PHE A 309 0.81 2.34 -28.99
C PHE A 309 0.75 3.88 -29.06
N ALA A 310 1.39 4.63 -28.15
CA ALA A 310 1.21 6.08 -28.08
C ALA A 310 1.63 6.80 -29.36
N ASN A 311 2.77 6.42 -29.96
CA ASN A 311 3.27 7.08 -31.16
C ASN A 311 2.32 6.91 -32.35
N ASP A 312 1.82 5.69 -32.57
CA ASP A 312 0.86 5.42 -33.65
C ASP A 312 -0.48 6.09 -33.40
N ALA A 313 -1.04 5.96 -32.21
CA ALA A 313 -2.32 6.57 -31.84
C ALA A 313 -2.32 8.09 -31.99
N LEU A 314 -1.18 8.72 -31.76
CA LEU A 314 -1.02 10.18 -31.81
C LEU A 314 -0.40 10.66 -33.14
N ASN A 315 -0.17 9.78 -34.11
CA ASN A 315 0.50 10.07 -35.38
C ASN A 315 1.88 10.74 -35.20
N LYS A 316 2.64 10.28 -34.22
CA LYS A 316 4.00 10.71 -33.96
C LYS A 316 4.99 9.68 -34.47
N LYS A 317 6.19 10.13 -34.85
CA LYS A 317 7.30 9.24 -35.17
C LYS A 317 8.10 8.94 -33.90
N VAL A 318 8.56 7.72 -33.77
CA VAL A 318 9.48 7.31 -32.70
C VAL A 318 10.79 8.11 -32.81
N THR A 319 11.29 8.56 -31.67
CA THR A 319 12.61 9.20 -31.55
C THR A 319 13.65 8.16 -31.14
N LYS A 320 14.95 8.47 -31.32
CA LYS A 320 16.04 7.58 -30.87
C LYS A 320 16.04 7.40 -29.36
N GLU A 321 15.63 8.43 -28.63
CA GLU A 321 15.48 8.42 -27.19
C GLU A 321 14.01 8.37 -26.81
N VAL A 322 13.73 7.81 -25.64
CA VAL A 322 12.37 7.74 -25.09
C VAL A 322 11.85 9.17 -24.80
N ASP A 323 10.73 9.52 -25.41
CA ASP A 323 10.12 10.86 -25.24
C ASP A 323 9.32 10.91 -23.91
N TYR A 324 10.04 11.12 -22.80
CA TYR A 324 9.42 11.24 -21.48
C TYR A 324 8.45 12.42 -21.37
N LEU A 325 8.66 13.50 -22.15
CA LEU A 325 7.76 14.66 -22.18
C LEU A 325 6.42 14.29 -22.81
N LEU A 326 6.42 13.42 -23.81
CA LEU A 326 5.20 12.89 -24.39
C LEU A 326 4.40 12.11 -23.33
N TYR A 327 5.05 11.20 -22.60
CA TYR A 327 4.38 10.40 -21.56
C TYR A 327 3.89 11.25 -20.40
N GLN A 328 4.63 12.29 -20.04
CA GLN A 328 4.20 13.30 -19.07
C GLN A 328 2.92 14.02 -19.53
N LYS A 329 2.88 14.44 -20.80
CA LYS A 329 1.69 15.06 -21.39
C LYS A 329 0.49 14.10 -21.40
N ILE A 330 0.70 12.84 -21.77
CA ILE A 330 -0.35 11.80 -21.77
C ILE A 330 -0.90 11.63 -20.35
N SER A 331 -0.04 11.55 -19.33
CA SER A 331 -0.45 11.37 -17.94
C SER A 331 -1.39 12.49 -17.44
N ASN A 332 -1.20 13.70 -17.94
CA ASN A 332 -1.99 14.88 -17.54
C ASN A 332 -3.21 15.14 -18.41
N THR A 333 -3.39 14.43 -19.53
CA THR A 333 -4.43 14.74 -20.52
C THR A 333 -5.32 13.53 -20.75
N LYS A 334 -6.56 13.58 -20.26
CA LYS A 334 -7.52 12.47 -20.36
C LYS A 334 -7.79 12.10 -21.83
N GLU A 335 -8.01 13.09 -22.70
CA GLU A 335 -8.33 12.87 -24.11
C GLU A 335 -7.21 12.14 -24.86
N LEU A 336 -5.94 12.33 -24.47
CA LEU A 336 -4.82 11.59 -25.05
C LEU A 336 -4.81 10.13 -24.56
N ARG A 337 -5.11 9.91 -23.28
CA ARG A 337 -5.21 8.55 -22.73
C ARG A 337 -6.33 7.77 -23.40
N ASP A 338 -7.52 8.37 -23.51
CA ASP A 338 -8.68 7.75 -24.14
C ASP A 338 -8.37 7.39 -25.61
N LYS A 339 -7.78 8.32 -26.36
CA LYS A 339 -7.38 8.09 -27.76
C LYS A 339 -6.40 6.94 -27.92
N ILE A 340 -5.43 6.80 -27.01
CA ILE A 340 -4.46 5.69 -27.06
C ILE A 340 -5.15 4.38 -26.71
N SER A 341 -6.03 4.40 -25.72
CA SER A 341 -6.80 3.24 -25.28
C SER A 341 -7.70 2.71 -26.41
N ASP A 342 -8.44 3.59 -27.06
CA ASP A 342 -9.30 3.25 -28.22
C ASP A 342 -8.48 2.67 -29.36
N TYR A 343 -7.32 3.28 -29.66
CA TYR A 343 -6.42 2.77 -30.70
C TYR A 343 -5.90 1.36 -30.36
N ALA A 344 -5.43 1.14 -29.16
CA ALA A 344 -4.90 -0.12 -28.68
C ALA A 344 -5.95 -1.24 -28.72
N GLN A 345 -7.16 -0.95 -28.27
CA GLN A 345 -8.30 -1.88 -28.29
C GLN A 345 -8.68 -2.30 -29.70
N ASN A 346 -8.68 -1.37 -30.65
CA ASN A 346 -8.96 -1.66 -32.06
C ASN A 346 -7.85 -2.44 -32.77
N LYS A 347 -6.68 -2.63 -32.14
CA LYS A 347 -5.54 -3.35 -32.71
C LYS A 347 -5.34 -4.74 -32.11
N SER A 348 -4.93 -4.81 -30.87
CA SER A 348 -4.44 -6.07 -30.31
C SER A 348 -4.67 -6.20 -28.81
N VAL A 349 -5.38 -5.27 -28.16
CA VAL A 349 -5.57 -5.26 -26.72
C VAL A 349 -7.00 -5.66 -26.35
N ILE A 350 -7.11 -6.63 -25.44
CA ILE A 350 -8.36 -7.00 -24.80
C ILE A 350 -8.31 -6.42 -23.37
N TYR A 351 -9.32 -5.62 -23.03
CA TYR A 351 -9.50 -5.12 -21.68
C TYR A 351 -10.45 -6.02 -20.91
N ILE A 352 -10.13 -6.25 -19.65
CA ILE A 352 -10.97 -6.96 -18.69
C ILE A 352 -11.11 -6.02 -17.49
N ASP A 353 -12.26 -5.37 -17.39
CA ASP A 353 -12.64 -4.61 -16.20
C ASP A 353 -12.96 -5.58 -15.08
N ASP A 354 -12.54 -5.28 -13.86
CA ASP A 354 -12.76 -6.17 -12.73
C ASP A 354 -14.24 -6.22 -12.31
N ASP A 355 -14.82 -7.41 -12.35
CA ASP A 355 -16.15 -7.73 -11.83
C ASP A 355 -16.08 -8.69 -10.63
N SER A 356 -14.88 -9.05 -10.20
CA SER A 356 -14.67 -10.00 -9.12
C SER A 356 -14.78 -9.38 -7.73
N GLY A 357 -14.51 -8.08 -7.62
CA GLY A 357 -14.31 -7.35 -6.38
C GLY A 357 -12.85 -7.19 -5.96
N SER A 358 -11.90 -7.71 -6.75
CA SER A 358 -10.46 -7.55 -6.48
C SER A 358 -9.95 -6.12 -6.74
N ASN A 359 -10.71 -5.29 -7.48
CA ASN A 359 -10.31 -3.96 -7.97
C ASN A 359 -9.01 -3.99 -8.79
N ILE A 360 -8.82 -5.04 -9.60
CA ILE A 360 -7.64 -5.25 -10.44
C ILE A 360 -8.09 -5.45 -11.88
N ASP A 361 -7.98 -4.39 -12.68
CA ASP A 361 -8.23 -4.46 -14.12
C ASP A 361 -7.07 -5.14 -14.85
N VAL A 362 -7.34 -5.70 -16.03
CA VAL A 362 -6.37 -6.45 -16.83
C VAL A 362 -6.38 -6.00 -18.29
N GLN A 363 -5.21 -5.98 -18.90
CA GLN A 363 -5.00 -5.83 -20.34
C GLN A 363 -4.28 -7.06 -20.87
N ILE A 364 -4.82 -7.66 -21.92
CA ILE A 364 -4.15 -8.75 -22.66
C ILE A 364 -3.75 -8.20 -24.02
N ILE A 365 -2.45 -8.22 -24.33
CA ILE A 365 -1.86 -7.65 -25.53
C ILE A 365 -1.33 -8.79 -26.41
N ASP A 366 -1.88 -8.96 -27.61
CA ASP A 366 -1.43 -9.92 -28.60
C ASP A 366 -0.26 -9.34 -29.41
N LEU A 367 0.98 -9.73 -29.09
CA LEU A 367 2.16 -9.21 -29.79
C LEU A 367 2.24 -9.64 -31.24
N ALA A 368 1.59 -10.76 -31.65
CA ALA A 368 1.53 -11.15 -33.07
C ALA A 368 0.72 -10.15 -33.92
N LYS A 369 -0.17 -9.38 -33.30
CA LYS A 369 -0.99 -8.35 -33.96
C LYS A 369 -0.48 -6.93 -33.71
N THR A 370 0.61 -6.77 -32.94
CA THR A 370 1.15 -5.46 -32.55
C THR A 370 2.34 -5.09 -33.45
N ASP A 371 2.26 -3.96 -34.15
CA ASP A 371 3.40 -3.43 -34.90
C ASP A 371 4.32 -2.62 -33.97
N LEU A 372 5.51 -3.12 -33.73
CA LEU A 372 6.48 -2.47 -32.85
C LEU A 372 7.31 -1.38 -33.54
N LYS A 373 7.24 -1.23 -34.88
CA LYS A 373 8.16 -0.37 -35.66
C LYS A 373 8.16 1.09 -35.22
N ASN A 374 7.01 1.62 -34.84
CA ASN A 374 6.89 3.01 -34.38
C ASN A 374 6.82 3.15 -32.85
N SER A 375 7.29 2.14 -32.14
CA SER A 375 7.49 2.16 -30.68
C SER A 375 8.96 2.29 -30.32
N PRO A 376 9.33 2.61 -29.08
CA PRO A 376 10.71 2.57 -28.60
C PRO A 376 11.40 1.22 -28.81
N LEU A 377 10.63 0.15 -29.02
CA LEU A 377 11.11 -1.21 -29.31
C LEU A 377 11.32 -1.49 -30.82
N GLY A 378 11.08 -0.51 -31.67
CA GLY A 378 11.10 -0.68 -33.14
C GLY A 378 12.46 -1.09 -33.74
N HIS A 379 13.54 -1.01 -32.96
CA HIS A 379 14.86 -1.50 -33.36
C HIS A 379 15.00 -3.02 -33.20
N TYR A 380 14.12 -3.67 -32.43
CA TYR A 380 14.10 -5.13 -32.32
C TYR A 380 13.35 -5.77 -33.51
N LYS A 381 13.97 -6.80 -34.11
CA LYS A 381 13.27 -7.65 -35.07
C LYS A 381 12.45 -8.68 -34.28
N TYR A 382 11.18 -8.43 -34.15
CA TYR A 382 10.25 -9.32 -33.48
C TYR A 382 9.29 -9.96 -34.47
N SER A 383 9.13 -11.28 -34.39
CA SER A 383 8.19 -12.07 -35.23
C SER A 383 7.54 -13.20 -34.42
N GLY A 384 7.44 -13.03 -33.09
CA GLY A 384 6.85 -13.98 -32.17
C GLY A 384 5.31 -13.95 -32.16
N ASP A 385 4.77 -14.87 -31.39
CA ASP A 385 3.33 -14.95 -31.08
C ASP A 385 3.07 -14.81 -29.58
N ASP A 386 4.01 -14.18 -28.87
CA ASP A 386 3.93 -14.00 -27.43
C ASP A 386 2.73 -13.11 -27.05
N VAL A 387 2.21 -13.35 -25.85
CA VAL A 387 1.10 -12.61 -25.25
C VAL A 387 1.60 -11.91 -24.00
N ILE A 388 1.33 -10.62 -23.88
CA ILE A 388 1.58 -9.86 -22.65
C ILE A 388 0.26 -9.68 -21.92
N MET A 389 0.22 -10.06 -20.66
CA MET A 389 -0.88 -9.76 -19.75
C MET A 389 -0.39 -8.75 -18.72
N VAL A 390 -1.03 -7.59 -18.67
CA VAL A 390 -0.73 -6.55 -17.68
C VAL A 390 -1.91 -6.45 -16.75
N PHE A 391 -1.67 -6.42 -15.44
CA PHE A 391 -2.71 -6.16 -14.45
C PHE A 391 -2.27 -5.09 -13.46
N ASP A 392 -3.26 -4.33 -12.94
CA ASP A 392 -3.02 -3.24 -12.00
C ASP A 392 -2.51 -3.77 -10.65
N TYR A 393 -2.10 -2.89 -9.77
CA TYR A 393 -1.46 -3.23 -8.50
C TYR A 393 -2.42 -3.96 -7.55
N ALA A 394 -2.00 -5.12 -7.07
CA ALA A 394 -2.57 -5.75 -5.90
C ALA A 394 -2.12 -5.03 -4.61
N PHE A 395 -2.82 -5.24 -3.51
CA PHE A 395 -2.53 -4.62 -2.22
C PHE A 395 -2.08 -5.64 -1.18
N GLY A 396 -0.81 -5.59 -0.78
CA GLY A 396 -0.25 -6.45 0.25
C GLY A 396 -0.44 -7.95 -0.02
N GLU A 397 -1.07 -8.69 0.89
CA GLU A 397 -1.29 -10.14 0.76
C GLU A 397 -2.18 -10.52 -0.44
N GLN A 398 -3.01 -9.60 -0.95
CA GLN A 398 -3.76 -9.82 -2.19
C GLN A 398 -2.85 -10.21 -3.36
N ALA A 399 -1.61 -9.71 -3.38
CA ALA A 399 -0.62 -10.08 -4.38
C ALA A 399 -0.31 -11.59 -4.39
N PHE A 400 -0.31 -12.23 -3.21
CA PHE A 400 -0.20 -13.68 -3.12
C PHE A 400 -1.47 -14.36 -3.68
N GLU A 401 -2.64 -13.92 -3.26
CA GLU A 401 -3.91 -14.53 -3.62
C GLU A 401 -4.12 -14.53 -5.13
N VAL A 402 -4.00 -13.37 -5.78
CA VAL A 402 -4.23 -13.25 -7.22
C VAL A 402 -3.16 -13.99 -8.05
N MET A 403 -1.90 -13.95 -7.63
CA MET A 403 -0.83 -14.64 -8.36
C MET A 403 -0.90 -16.16 -8.17
N ASP A 404 -1.18 -16.63 -6.95
CA ASP A 404 -1.31 -18.07 -6.68
C ASP A 404 -2.46 -18.67 -7.51
N GLU A 405 -3.61 -18.00 -7.53
CA GLU A 405 -4.77 -18.45 -8.30
C GLU A 405 -4.54 -18.32 -9.82
N LEU A 406 -3.88 -17.26 -10.28
CA LEU A 406 -3.57 -17.07 -11.70
C LEU A 406 -2.64 -18.16 -12.26
N LEU A 407 -1.66 -18.58 -11.47
CA LEU A 407 -0.68 -19.60 -11.87
C LEU A 407 -1.19 -21.04 -11.76
N ARG A 408 -2.40 -21.26 -11.22
CA ARG A 408 -3.07 -22.56 -11.24
C ARG A 408 -3.67 -22.84 -12.63
N PRO A 409 -3.79 -24.11 -13.04
CA PRO A 409 -4.55 -24.48 -14.22
C PRO A 409 -6.00 -23.97 -14.14
N PHE A 410 -6.60 -23.70 -15.28
CA PHE A 410 -8.00 -23.35 -15.38
C PHE A 410 -8.83 -24.61 -15.65
N GLU A 411 -9.79 -24.90 -14.80
CA GLU A 411 -10.63 -26.09 -14.89
C GLU A 411 -12.08 -25.72 -15.22
N THR A 412 -12.62 -26.34 -16.27
CA THR A 412 -14.03 -26.17 -16.65
C THR A 412 -14.55 -27.45 -17.28
N ASN A 413 -15.74 -27.91 -16.90
CA ASN A 413 -16.44 -29.06 -17.49
C ASN A 413 -15.55 -30.30 -17.70
N SER A 414 -14.68 -30.63 -16.76
CA SER A 414 -13.73 -31.76 -16.81
C SER A 414 -12.54 -31.56 -17.77
N ILE A 415 -12.33 -30.35 -18.28
CA ILE A 415 -11.16 -30.00 -19.10
C ILE A 415 -10.26 -29.09 -18.28
N THR A 416 -8.98 -29.41 -18.27
CA THR A 416 -7.93 -28.63 -17.58
C THR A 416 -7.06 -27.90 -18.60
N PHE A 417 -7.01 -26.58 -18.55
CA PHE A 417 -6.18 -25.73 -19.39
C PHE A 417 -4.98 -25.22 -18.59
N LYS A 418 -3.77 -25.47 -19.10
CA LYS A 418 -2.54 -24.90 -18.52
C LYS A 418 -2.17 -23.61 -19.25
N MET A 419 -1.87 -22.56 -18.47
CA MET A 419 -1.33 -21.31 -19.03
C MET A 419 0.16 -21.49 -19.32
N ASN A 420 0.61 -21.14 -20.52
CA ASN A 420 2.01 -21.27 -20.93
C ASN A 420 2.84 -20.08 -20.45
N VAL A 421 2.91 -19.88 -19.13
CA VAL A 421 3.62 -18.75 -18.51
C VAL A 421 5.14 -18.86 -18.74
N LYS A 422 5.76 -17.81 -19.28
CA LYS A 422 7.19 -17.71 -19.59
C LYS A 422 7.93 -16.69 -18.75
N SER A 423 7.25 -15.65 -18.26
CA SER A 423 7.82 -14.70 -17.33
C SER A 423 6.78 -14.08 -16.43
N VAL A 424 7.24 -13.63 -15.25
CA VAL A 424 6.49 -12.73 -14.36
C VAL A 424 7.36 -11.52 -14.10
N SER A 425 6.80 -10.33 -14.36
CA SER A 425 7.44 -9.05 -14.13
C SER A 425 6.62 -8.25 -13.12
N VAL A 426 7.28 -7.61 -12.17
CA VAL A 426 6.64 -6.74 -11.18
C VAL A 426 7.36 -5.40 -11.16
N MET A 427 6.60 -4.34 -11.36
CA MET A 427 7.08 -2.97 -11.28
C MET A 427 6.17 -2.18 -10.36
N GLY A 428 6.72 -1.42 -9.44
CA GLY A 428 5.94 -0.59 -8.53
C GLY A 428 6.74 0.57 -7.94
N LYS A 429 6.06 1.39 -7.16
CA LYS A 429 6.70 2.38 -6.30
C LYS A 429 7.05 1.76 -4.95
N ALA A 430 8.16 2.18 -4.37
CA ALA A 430 8.60 1.67 -3.08
C ALA A 430 9.35 2.78 -2.28
N GLY A 431 9.50 2.59 -0.98
CA GLY A 431 10.38 3.43 -0.17
C GLY A 431 11.83 3.02 -0.37
N ILE A 432 12.72 3.97 -0.66
CA ILE A 432 14.15 3.71 -0.78
C ILE A 432 14.87 4.01 0.53
N LEU A 433 15.87 3.20 0.89
CA LEU A 433 16.71 3.41 2.07
C LEU A 433 18.07 4.02 1.72
N THR A 434 18.55 3.80 0.48
CA THR A 434 19.83 4.30 -0.02
C THR A 434 19.62 5.01 -1.35
N GLY A 435 19.38 6.29 -1.34
CA GLY A 435 19.12 7.05 -2.58
C GLY A 435 18.03 8.07 -2.38
N GLY A 436 17.54 8.61 -3.48
CA GLY A 436 16.55 9.66 -3.50
C GLY A 436 15.31 9.32 -4.31
N LYS A 437 14.38 10.24 -4.31
CA LYS A 437 13.11 10.15 -5.02
C LYS A 437 13.33 9.95 -6.53
N GLY A 438 12.67 8.94 -7.11
CA GLY A 438 12.79 8.57 -8.52
C GLY A 438 13.90 7.58 -8.83
N ASP A 439 14.86 7.34 -7.94
CA ASP A 439 15.89 6.32 -8.12
C ASP A 439 15.28 4.90 -8.20
N ILE A 440 16.04 3.96 -8.78
CA ILE A 440 15.55 2.62 -9.10
C ILE A 440 16.14 1.60 -8.13
N MET A 441 15.33 0.64 -7.71
CA MET A 441 15.73 -0.50 -6.87
C MET A 441 15.51 -1.80 -7.63
N ILE A 442 16.56 -2.62 -7.70
CA ILE A 442 16.55 -3.94 -8.33
C ILE A 442 16.71 -5.01 -7.25
N PRO A 443 15.64 -5.70 -6.89
CA PRO A 443 15.70 -6.73 -5.86
C PRO A 443 16.52 -7.95 -6.25
N THR A 444 17.32 -8.45 -5.33
CA THR A 444 17.95 -9.77 -5.40
C THR A 444 17.23 -10.79 -4.49
N SER A 445 16.46 -10.30 -3.56
CA SER A 445 15.58 -11.08 -2.68
C SER A 445 14.48 -10.20 -2.10
N HIS A 446 13.38 -10.83 -1.70
CA HIS A 446 12.36 -10.23 -0.86
C HIS A 446 12.34 -10.91 0.50
N ILE A 447 12.29 -10.12 1.57
CA ILE A 447 12.30 -10.58 2.96
C ILE A 447 11.01 -10.12 3.63
N PHE A 448 10.24 -11.03 4.20
CA PHE A 448 9.10 -10.65 5.04
C PHE A 448 9.56 -10.05 6.36
N GLU A 449 9.05 -8.89 6.69
CA GLU A 449 9.35 -8.19 7.93
C GLU A 449 9.01 -9.03 9.17
N GLY A 450 7.81 -9.60 9.22
CA GLY A 450 7.28 -10.27 10.41
C GLY A 450 7.83 -11.67 10.67
N THR A 451 8.24 -12.42 9.63
CA THR A 451 8.69 -13.80 9.76
C THR A 451 10.16 -13.99 9.39
N ALA A 452 10.79 -12.95 8.83
CA ALA A 452 12.14 -12.99 8.24
C ALA A 452 12.33 -14.08 7.16
N ASP A 453 11.23 -14.60 6.59
CA ASP A 453 11.28 -15.51 5.45
C ASP A 453 11.92 -14.79 4.26
N ASN A 454 12.93 -15.40 3.68
CA ASN A 454 13.74 -14.82 2.61
C ASN A 454 13.51 -15.56 1.29
N TYR A 455 12.97 -14.87 0.31
CA TYR A 455 12.69 -15.36 -1.03
C TYR A 455 13.77 -14.87 -1.99
N VAL A 456 14.84 -15.65 -2.13
CA VAL A 456 15.95 -15.39 -3.07
C VAL A 456 15.54 -15.84 -4.47
N PHE A 457 15.87 -15.04 -5.48
CA PHE A 457 15.63 -15.35 -6.90
C PHE A 457 16.68 -14.70 -7.79
N LYS A 458 16.78 -15.18 -9.03
CA LYS A 458 17.60 -14.56 -10.07
C LYS A 458 16.76 -13.53 -10.81
N ASN A 459 16.97 -12.26 -10.52
CA ASN A 459 16.35 -11.18 -11.28
C ASN A 459 16.97 -11.08 -12.67
N ALA A 460 16.15 -10.89 -13.70
CA ALA A 460 16.64 -10.73 -15.06
C ALA A 460 17.12 -9.31 -15.37
N LEU A 461 16.79 -8.34 -14.52
CA LEU A 461 17.37 -7.00 -14.52
C LEU A 461 18.51 -6.90 -13.52
N SER A 462 19.46 -6.05 -13.82
CA SER A 462 20.55 -5.63 -12.95
C SER A 462 20.68 -4.09 -12.95
N LYS A 463 21.45 -3.53 -12.05
CA LYS A 463 21.76 -2.09 -12.06
C LYS A 463 22.42 -1.65 -13.37
N ASP A 464 23.13 -2.54 -14.05
CA ASP A 464 23.85 -2.24 -15.28
C ASP A 464 22.90 -1.97 -16.48
N ASP A 465 21.64 -2.44 -16.41
CA ASP A 465 20.61 -2.11 -17.39
C ASP A 465 20.16 -0.62 -17.32
N PHE A 466 20.63 0.14 -16.32
CA PHE A 466 20.23 1.53 -16.06
C PHE A 466 21.39 2.54 -16.05
N THR A 467 22.59 2.17 -16.48
CA THR A 467 23.83 3.00 -16.36
C THR A 467 23.83 4.27 -17.19
N ASP A 468 23.11 4.29 -18.31
CA ASP A 468 23.11 5.41 -19.26
C ASP A 468 22.05 6.48 -18.94
N ASN A 469 21.50 6.48 -17.73
CA ASN A 469 20.42 7.34 -17.32
C ASN A 469 20.83 8.26 -16.16
N GLU A 470 20.13 9.37 -16.01
CA GLU A 470 20.32 10.29 -14.89
C GLU A 470 19.86 9.72 -13.53
N LEU A 471 19.05 8.64 -13.57
CA LEU A 471 18.54 7.96 -12.38
C LEU A 471 19.56 6.93 -11.89
N LYS A 472 19.79 6.89 -10.58
CA LYS A 472 20.63 5.88 -9.97
C LYS A 472 19.88 4.58 -9.78
N ALA A 473 20.56 3.45 -9.97
CA ALA A 473 20.01 2.12 -9.70
C ALA A 473 20.78 1.45 -8.56
N PHE A 474 20.03 0.91 -7.60
CA PHE A 474 20.55 0.20 -6.42
C PHE A 474 20.09 -1.26 -6.48
N GLU A 475 21.00 -2.17 -6.20
CA GLU A 475 20.74 -3.60 -6.20
C GLU A 475 20.92 -4.17 -4.81
N GLY A 476 19.94 -4.94 -4.32
CA GLY A 476 19.99 -5.53 -2.98
C GLY A 476 18.66 -6.16 -2.55
N SER A 477 18.57 -6.51 -1.27
CA SER A 477 17.33 -7.06 -0.71
C SER A 477 16.25 -5.98 -0.57
N MET A 478 14.99 -6.37 -0.77
CA MET A 478 13.82 -5.56 -0.44
C MET A 478 13.10 -6.16 0.77
N ILE A 479 12.59 -5.30 1.65
CA ILE A 479 11.75 -5.75 2.77
C ILE A 479 10.30 -5.63 2.36
N THR A 480 9.57 -6.72 2.41
CA THR A 480 8.12 -6.70 2.29
C THR A 480 7.53 -6.45 3.67
N VAL A 481 7.08 -5.21 3.87
CA VAL A 481 6.50 -4.78 5.14
C VAL A 481 5.01 -5.12 5.19
N LEU A 482 4.53 -5.41 6.38
CA LEU A 482 3.13 -5.76 6.61
C LEU A 482 2.22 -4.52 6.60
N GLY A 483 2.76 -3.35 6.89
CA GLY A 483 2.06 -2.08 6.82
C GLY A 483 3.01 -0.90 6.84
N THR A 484 2.88 0.01 5.89
CA THR A 484 3.70 1.22 5.81
C THR A 484 3.48 2.15 7.01
N SER A 485 2.31 2.08 7.66
CA SER A 485 1.96 2.86 8.83
C SER A 485 2.61 2.39 10.13
N LEU A 486 3.33 1.25 10.13
CA LEU A 486 3.99 0.71 11.33
C LEU A 486 5.50 0.99 11.38
N GLN A 487 6.08 1.63 10.37
CA GLN A 487 7.51 1.83 10.27
C GLN A 487 8.04 2.95 11.15
N ASN A 488 9.23 2.77 11.69
CA ASN A 488 10.00 3.81 12.35
C ASN A 488 11.48 3.81 11.89
N LYS A 489 12.19 4.90 12.17
CA LYS A 489 13.59 5.07 11.71
C LYS A 489 14.57 4.05 12.25
N ASP A 490 14.34 3.53 13.46
CA ASP A 490 15.22 2.55 14.09
C ASP A 490 15.17 1.22 13.32
N ILE A 491 13.96 0.74 12.96
CA ILE A 491 13.76 -0.46 12.13
C ILE A 491 14.37 -0.28 10.76
N LEU A 492 14.07 0.86 10.10
CA LEU A 492 14.55 1.13 8.74
C LEU A 492 16.09 1.19 8.71
N SER A 493 16.69 1.83 9.70
CA SER A 493 18.15 1.85 9.86
C SER A 493 18.72 0.45 10.12
N TYR A 494 18.02 -0.36 10.89
CA TYR A 494 18.38 -1.76 11.14
C TYR A 494 18.38 -2.59 9.85
N PHE A 495 17.34 -2.49 9.03
CA PHE A 495 17.27 -3.19 7.74
C PHE A 495 18.39 -2.79 6.79
N MET A 496 18.74 -1.51 6.74
CA MET A 496 19.80 -1.01 5.87
C MET A 496 21.20 -1.41 6.34
N THR A 497 21.46 -1.37 7.65
CA THR A 497 22.82 -1.49 8.20
C THR A 497 23.24 -2.90 8.61
N THR A 498 22.28 -3.82 8.75
CA THR A 498 22.56 -5.22 9.14
C THR A 498 23.01 -6.08 7.94
N SER A 499 23.13 -7.39 8.16
CA SER A 499 23.44 -8.36 7.12
C SER A 499 22.38 -8.41 5.99
N TRP A 500 21.18 -7.87 6.23
CA TRP A 500 20.11 -7.81 5.23
C TRP A 500 20.42 -6.81 4.12
N LYS A 501 21.16 -5.73 4.41
CA LYS A 501 21.56 -4.70 3.44
C LYS A 501 20.41 -4.29 2.51
N ALA A 502 19.25 -4.08 3.10
CA ALA A 502 18.06 -3.73 2.35
C ALA A 502 18.24 -2.37 1.64
N VAL A 503 17.87 -2.32 0.37
CA VAL A 503 17.92 -1.09 -0.44
C VAL A 503 16.60 -0.33 -0.40
N GLY A 504 15.51 -1.02 -0.05
CA GLY A 504 14.18 -0.41 0.04
C GLY A 504 13.15 -1.33 0.66
N LEU A 505 11.91 -0.85 0.70
CA LEU A 505 10.78 -1.56 1.26
C LEU A 505 9.51 -1.33 0.41
N GLU A 506 8.69 -2.37 0.34
CA GLU A 506 7.42 -2.45 -0.38
C GLU A 506 6.47 -3.41 0.35
N MET A 507 5.28 -3.68 -0.17
CA MET A 507 4.26 -4.48 0.52
C MET A 507 3.88 -5.78 -0.19
N GLU A 508 4.34 -6.04 -1.41
CA GLU A 508 3.82 -7.08 -2.30
C GLU A 508 4.87 -8.10 -2.79
N GLY A 509 6.14 -7.73 -2.84
CA GLY A 509 7.18 -8.48 -3.54
C GLY A 509 7.39 -9.91 -3.02
N ALA A 510 7.46 -10.11 -1.69
CA ALA A 510 7.58 -11.44 -1.11
C ALA A 510 6.30 -12.27 -1.33
N HIS A 511 5.13 -11.63 -1.37
CA HIS A 511 3.86 -12.27 -1.65
C HIS A 511 3.84 -12.85 -3.07
N TYR A 512 4.20 -12.06 -4.09
CA TYR A 512 4.35 -12.52 -5.46
C TYR A 512 5.38 -13.65 -5.57
N GLN A 513 6.56 -13.45 -4.99
CA GLN A 513 7.64 -14.44 -5.10
C GLN A 513 7.31 -15.76 -4.41
N LYS A 514 6.59 -15.72 -3.29
CA LYS A 514 6.05 -16.90 -2.61
C LYS A 514 5.09 -17.68 -3.53
N ALA A 515 4.13 -17.01 -4.17
CA ALA A 515 3.18 -17.63 -5.09
C ALA A 515 3.91 -18.29 -6.29
N ILE A 516 4.87 -17.57 -6.90
CA ILE A 516 5.69 -18.08 -8.00
C ILE A 516 6.47 -19.34 -7.59
N GLN A 517 7.11 -19.34 -6.40
CA GLN A 517 7.87 -20.49 -5.92
C GLN A 517 6.97 -21.68 -5.59
N ILE A 518 5.78 -21.46 -5.05
CA ILE A 518 4.81 -22.53 -4.82
C ILE A 518 4.35 -23.14 -6.15
N ALA A 519 4.01 -22.30 -7.14
CA ALA A 519 3.55 -22.77 -8.44
C ALA A 519 4.64 -23.53 -9.21
N SER A 520 5.90 -23.07 -9.16
CA SER A 520 7.02 -23.69 -9.88
C SER A 520 7.60 -24.91 -9.18
N LYS A 521 7.99 -24.78 -7.88
CA LYS A 521 8.77 -25.79 -7.17
C LYS A 521 7.95 -26.84 -6.43
N ILE A 522 6.71 -26.51 -6.05
CA ILE A 522 5.86 -27.40 -5.25
C ILE A 522 4.77 -28.04 -6.10
N ARG A 523 4.04 -27.23 -6.88
CA ARG A 523 2.89 -27.70 -7.67
C ARG A 523 3.24 -28.07 -9.11
N ASN A 524 4.37 -27.65 -9.61
CA ASN A 524 4.82 -27.86 -11.01
C ASN A 524 3.79 -27.38 -12.06
N HIS A 525 3.11 -26.28 -11.76
CA HIS A 525 2.13 -25.68 -12.67
C HIS A 525 2.82 -24.84 -13.76
N ILE A 526 3.99 -24.28 -13.45
CA ILE A 526 4.83 -23.48 -14.35
C ILE A 526 6.26 -24.01 -14.35
N GLU A 527 7.09 -23.56 -15.28
CA GLU A 527 8.50 -23.93 -15.37
C GLU A 527 9.29 -23.55 -14.11
N GLU A 528 10.21 -24.41 -13.65
CA GLU A 528 11.03 -24.15 -12.46
C GLU A 528 11.95 -22.94 -12.67
N ASP A 529 12.52 -22.80 -13.87
CA ASP A 529 13.40 -21.70 -14.30
C ASP A 529 12.60 -20.52 -14.88
N LEU A 530 11.47 -20.19 -14.29
CA LEU A 530 10.67 -19.07 -14.73
C LEU A 530 11.50 -17.79 -14.77
N PHE A 531 11.36 -17.01 -15.84
CA PHE A 531 12.03 -15.74 -16.01
C PHE A 531 11.32 -14.66 -15.19
N VAL A 532 11.95 -14.19 -14.11
CA VAL A 532 11.38 -13.18 -13.23
C VAL A 532 12.11 -11.85 -13.35
N ILE A 533 11.33 -10.77 -13.32
CA ILE A 533 11.80 -9.39 -13.34
C ILE A 533 11.13 -8.63 -12.21
N TYR A 534 11.93 -8.01 -11.36
CA TYR A 534 11.45 -7.07 -10.35
C TYR A 534 12.23 -5.77 -10.48
N ALA A 535 11.52 -4.64 -10.53
CA ALA A 535 12.13 -3.32 -10.42
C ALA A 535 11.16 -2.35 -9.76
N TYR A 536 11.65 -1.56 -8.82
CA TYR A 536 10.87 -0.54 -8.14
C TYR A 536 11.49 0.83 -8.35
N TYR A 537 10.67 1.87 -8.28
CA TYR A 537 11.15 3.25 -8.28
C TYR A 537 10.78 3.94 -6.97
N ALA A 538 11.70 4.79 -6.50
CA ALA A 538 11.58 5.43 -5.20
C ALA A 538 10.48 6.48 -5.17
N SER A 539 9.46 6.28 -4.32
CA SER A 539 8.46 7.30 -4.01
C SER A 539 8.99 8.34 -3.02
N ASP A 540 9.78 7.88 -2.07
CA ASP A 540 10.31 8.65 -0.94
C ASP A 540 11.49 7.90 -0.30
N ASN A 541 12.24 8.62 0.54
CA ASN A 541 13.21 8.03 1.44
C ASN A 541 12.74 8.25 2.89
N PRO A 542 12.18 7.24 3.55
CA PRO A 542 11.60 7.39 4.89
C PRO A 542 12.64 7.65 6.01
N LEU A 543 13.93 7.53 5.71
CA LEU A 543 15.01 7.93 6.65
C LEU A 543 15.28 9.43 6.62
N GLU A 544 14.86 10.14 5.56
CA GLU A 544 14.99 11.58 5.47
C GLU A 544 13.92 12.29 6.31
N THR A 545 14.27 13.46 6.83
CA THR A 545 13.36 14.26 7.66
C THR A 545 12.18 14.77 6.83
N GLY A 546 10.96 14.58 7.32
CA GLY A 546 9.72 15.00 6.65
C GLY A 546 9.24 14.07 5.53
N SER A 547 9.94 12.96 5.29
CA SER A 547 9.51 11.91 4.37
C SER A 547 8.76 10.81 5.13
N THR A 548 7.67 10.32 4.56
CA THR A 548 6.91 9.18 5.09
C THR A 548 6.59 8.22 3.96
N LEU A 549 6.58 6.92 4.24
CA LEU A 549 6.25 5.85 3.29
C LEU A 549 4.87 5.98 2.61
N SER A 550 4.06 6.89 3.07
CA SER A 550 2.72 7.18 2.53
C SER A 550 2.60 8.58 1.97
N SER A 551 3.71 9.30 1.81
CA SER A 551 3.70 10.58 1.11
C SER A 551 3.17 10.37 -0.30
N GLY A 552 2.28 11.22 -0.75
CA GLY A 552 1.44 11.11 -1.94
C GLY A 552 2.15 10.71 -3.25
N GLY A 553 1.42 10.70 -4.35
CA GLY A 553 1.96 10.33 -5.66
C GLY A 553 3.18 11.15 -6.05
N LEU A 554 4.10 10.52 -6.80
CA LEU A 554 5.29 11.18 -7.36
C LEU A 554 4.94 12.27 -8.38
N GLY A 555 3.68 12.32 -8.83
CA GLY A 555 3.28 13.20 -9.92
C GLY A 555 4.18 13.01 -11.14
N LEU A 556 4.63 14.10 -11.71
CA LEU A 556 5.45 14.08 -12.93
C LEU A 556 6.85 13.47 -12.73
N THR A 557 7.42 13.50 -11.53
CA THR A 557 8.72 12.87 -11.23
C THR A 557 8.70 11.36 -11.30
N GLY A 558 7.53 10.73 -11.18
CA GLY A 558 7.35 9.28 -11.35
C GLY A 558 7.32 8.81 -12.81
N VAL A 559 7.12 9.72 -13.77
CA VAL A 559 6.97 9.35 -15.19
C VAL A 559 8.24 8.72 -15.74
N LYS A 560 9.39 9.38 -15.57
CA LYS A 560 10.67 8.91 -16.13
C LYS A 560 11.05 7.50 -15.63
N PRO A 561 11.09 7.22 -14.32
CA PRO A 561 11.44 5.88 -13.84
C PRO A 561 10.41 4.83 -14.25
N THR A 562 9.10 5.15 -14.24
CA THR A 562 8.05 4.21 -14.69
C THR A 562 8.28 3.75 -16.13
N TYR A 563 8.46 4.68 -17.06
CA TYR A 563 8.64 4.33 -18.47
C TYR A 563 10.01 3.72 -18.77
N LEU A 564 11.05 4.10 -18.03
CA LEU A 564 12.35 3.48 -18.14
C LEU A 564 12.30 2.00 -17.72
N ILE A 565 11.71 1.68 -16.58
CA ILE A 565 11.55 0.29 -16.13
C ILE A 565 10.64 -0.48 -17.09
N THR A 566 9.53 0.11 -17.55
CA THR A 566 8.64 -0.52 -18.54
C THR A 566 9.41 -0.91 -19.81
N LEU A 567 10.23 0.01 -20.34
CA LEU A 567 11.06 -0.28 -21.51
C LEU A 567 11.98 -1.48 -21.27
N ARG A 568 12.72 -1.49 -20.15
CA ARG A 568 13.63 -2.59 -19.82
C ARG A 568 12.92 -3.94 -19.65
N ILE A 569 11.73 -3.95 -19.05
CA ILE A 569 10.92 -5.17 -18.97
C ILE A 569 10.55 -5.68 -20.37
N LEU A 570 10.05 -4.81 -21.23
CA LEU A 570 9.64 -5.19 -22.59
C LEU A 570 10.83 -5.63 -23.46
N GLU A 571 11.97 -4.97 -23.35
CA GLU A 571 13.22 -5.37 -24.02
C GLU A 571 13.63 -6.79 -23.61
N LYS A 572 13.66 -7.10 -22.31
CA LYS A 572 14.01 -8.45 -21.81
C LYS A 572 13.02 -9.52 -22.29
N ILE A 573 11.72 -9.20 -22.38
CA ILE A 573 10.71 -10.12 -22.93
C ILE A 573 10.99 -10.41 -24.41
N ILE A 574 11.22 -9.37 -25.23
CA ILE A 574 11.49 -9.52 -26.67
C ILE A 574 12.82 -10.25 -26.93
N GLU A 575 13.86 -9.93 -26.19
CA GLU A 575 15.16 -10.62 -26.28
C GLU A 575 15.01 -12.12 -26.00
N LYS A 576 14.26 -12.47 -24.96
CA LYS A 576 14.01 -13.89 -24.62
C LYS A 576 13.19 -14.61 -25.69
N ALA A 577 12.16 -13.96 -26.24
CA ALA A 577 11.35 -14.49 -27.33
C ALA A 577 12.22 -14.77 -28.58
N ASN A 578 13.12 -13.86 -28.93
CA ASN A 578 14.03 -14.01 -30.06
C ASN A 578 15.08 -15.13 -29.84
N GLN A 579 15.60 -15.33 -28.64
CA GLN A 579 16.56 -16.39 -28.31
C GLN A 579 15.98 -17.80 -28.48
N LYS A 580 14.68 -18.01 -28.22
CA LYS A 580 13.99 -19.29 -28.41
C LYS A 580 13.89 -19.70 -29.89
N LYS A 581 13.83 -18.74 -30.80
CA LYS A 581 13.76 -19.02 -32.25
C LYS A 581 15.12 -19.30 -32.89
N ALA A 582 16.19 -18.89 -32.21
CA ALA A 582 17.55 -19.14 -32.68
C ALA A 582 18.10 -20.52 -32.27
N LYS A 583 17.43 -21.22 -31.36
CA LYS A 583 17.68 -22.62 -30.97
C LYS A 583 16.70 -23.56 -31.65
#